data_598f48dcb477fc24ad984d539454227e
#
_entry.id   598f48dcb477fc24ad984d539454227e
#
_cell.length_a   1.000
_cell.length_b   1.000
_cell.length_c   1.000
_cell.angle_alpha   90.00
_cell.angle_beta   90.00
_cell.angle_gamma   90.00
#
_symmetry.space_group_name_H-M   'P 1'
#
loop_
_entity.id
_entity.type
_entity.pdbx_description
1 polymer ?
#
loop_
_entity_poly.entity_id
_entity_poly.type
_entity_poly.pdbx_seq_one_letter_code
_entity_poly.pdbx_strand_id
1 'polypeptide(L)'
;RHMLTTRHFEEMKQSAIFINNGRGPTVDELALIEALRGGQISGAALDVFETEPVAADNPLLSMDNVLCSPHVASASDRMRPEALRRMGREIATVLTGRWPRSAVNPGVLPKTDLTRWQPYPQTRGPNR
;
A
#
# COMPACT_ATOMS: atom_id res chain seq x y z
N ARG A 1 5.61 10.14 1.90
CA ARG A 1 4.75 10.66 2.97
C ARG A 1 3.76 11.65 2.36
N HIS A 2 2.49 11.63 2.81
CA HIS A 2 1.42 12.54 2.38
C HIS A 2 1.28 12.63 0.84
N MET A 3 1.20 11.48 0.20
CA MET A 3 0.93 11.40 -1.24
C MET A 3 -0.50 11.86 -1.56
N LEU A 4 -1.44 11.58 -0.65
CA LEU A 4 -2.82 12.06 -0.70
C LEU A 4 -3.01 13.20 0.32
N THR A 5 -3.48 14.34 -0.17
CA THR A 5 -3.66 15.59 0.58
C THR A 5 -5.06 16.14 0.31
N THR A 6 -5.43 17.26 0.93
CA THR A 6 -6.71 17.97 0.76
C THR A 6 -7.14 18.04 -0.71
N ARG A 7 -6.24 18.49 -1.60
CA ARG A 7 -6.53 18.59 -3.04
C ARG A 7 -7.07 17.30 -3.64
N HIS A 8 -6.51 16.15 -3.26
CA HIS A 8 -6.94 14.87 -3.81
C HIS A 8 -8.35 14.49 -3.34
N PHE A 9 -8.71 14.82 -2.11
CA PHE A 9 -10.07 14.61 -1.60
C PHE A 9 -11.08 15.56 -2.25
N GLU A 10 -10.68 16.82 -2.51
CA GLU A 10 -11.51 17.79 -3.24
C GLU A 10 -11.84 17.36 -4.68
N GLU A 11 -10.94 16.62 -5.31
CA GLU A 11 -11.12 16.07 -6.67
C GLU A 11 -11.97 14.77 -6.68
N MET A 12 -12.28 14.18 -5.52
CA MET A 12 -13.11 12.98 -5.42
C MET A 12 -14.59 13.29 -5.54
N LYS A 13 -15.36 12.29 -5.97
CA LYS A 13 -16.82 12.38 -5.94
C LYS A 13 -17.29 12.41 -4.48
N GLN A 14 -18.33 13.20 -4.19
CA GLN A 14 -18.93 13.24 -2.85
C GLN A 14 -19.44 11.85 -2.37
N SER A 15 -19.83 10.99 -3.30
CA SER A 15 -20.23 9.61 -3.02
C SER A 15 -19.03 8.64 -2.86
N ALA A 16 -17.79 9.11 -2.95
CA ALA A 16 -16.62 8.24 -2.85
C ALA A 16 -16.45 7.68 -1.44
N ILE A 17 -16.00 6.43 -1.37
CA ILE A 17 -15.49 5.80 -0.15
C ILE A 17 -13.98 5.64 -0.30
N PHE A 18 -13.23 6.21 0.63
CA PHE A 18 -11.78 6.10 0.65
C PHE A 18 -11.35 4.84 1.42
N ILE A 19 -10.48 4.02 0.84
CA ILE A 19 -9.98 2.80 1.51
C ILE A 19 -8.46 2.84 1.59
N ASN A 20 -7.91 2.70 2.81
CA ASN A 20 -6.47 2.59 3.02
C ASN A 20 -6.13 1.32 3.81
N ASN A 21 -5.56 0.34 3.12
CA ASN A 21 -4.96 -0.87 3.70
C ASN A 21 -3.46 -0.98 3.34
N GLY A 22 -2.86 0.12 2.96
CA GLY A 22 -1.45 0.21 2.61
C GLY A 22 -0.59 0.67 3.78
N ARG A 23 -0.37 1.98 3.88
CA ARG A 23 0.36 2.61 4.99
C ARG A 23 -0.26 3.96 5.33
N GLY A 24 -0.47 4.22 6.62
CA GLY A 24 -1.06 5.48 7.12
C GLY A 24 -0.34 6.73 6.61
N PRO A 25 1.00 6.84 6.75
CA PRO A 25 1.73 8.04 6.30
C PRO A 25 1.70 8.34 4.80
N THR A 26 1.03 7.52 3.97
CA THR A 26 0.76 7.86 2.57
C THR A 26 -0.34 8.91 2.41
N VAL A 27 -1.14 9.09 3.44
CA VAL A 27 -2.26 10.03 3.50
C VAL A 27 -1.94 11.11 4.52
N ASP A 28 -2.33 12.34 4.24
CA ASP A 28 -2.45 13.40 5.23
C ASP A 28 -3.73 13.12 6.02
N GLU A 29 -3.57 12.61 7.24
CA GLU A 29 -4.70 12.15 8.06
C GLU A 29 -5.61 13.30 8.48
N LEU A 30 -5.05 14.50 8.71
CA LEU A 30 -5.85 15.69 9.00
C LEU A 30 -6.73 16.07 7.80
N ALA A 31 -6.17 16.06 6.60
CA ALA A 31 -6.93 16.33 5.38
C ALA A 31 -8.07 15.32 5.16
N LEU A 32 -7.84 14.04 5.48
CA LEU A 32 -8.88 13.00 5.44
C LEU A 32 -10.00 13.29 6.45
N ILE A 33 -9.63 13.64 7.70
CA ILE A 33 -10.59 13.99 8.76
C ILE A 33 -11.48 15.16 8.32
N GLU A 34 -10.89 16.20 7.76
CA GLU A 34 -11.62 17.37 7.27
C GLU A 34 -12.56 17.03 6.10
N ALA A 35 -12.09 16.23 5.16
CA ALA A 35 -12.88 15.77 4.03
C ALA A 35 -14.10 14.94 4.44
N LEU A 36 -13.95 14.08 5.46
CA LEU A 36 -15.03 13.26 6.01
C LEU A 36 -16.04 14.12 6.80
N ARG A 37 -15.55 15.04 7.64
CA ARG A 37 -16.42 15.98 8.40
C ARG A 37 -17.20 16.92 7.52
N GLY A 38 -16.56 17.42 6.47
CA GLY A 38 -17.16 18.32 5.50
C GLY A 38 -18.10 17.62 4.50
N GLY A 39 -18.19 16.28 4.53
CA GLY A 39 -18.97 15.52 3.56
C GLY A 39 -18.42 15.61 2.12
N GLN A 40 -17.14 15.93 1.99
CA GLN A 40 -16.42 15.96 0.71
C GLN A 40 -16.36 14.57 0.08
N ILE A 41 -16.22 13.54 0.92
CA ILE A 41 -16.36 12.13 0.57
C ILE A 41 -17.37 11.47 1.52
N SER A 42 -18.00 10.40 1.08
CA SER A 42 -19.10 9.77 1.86
C SER A 42 -18.61 8.96 3.04
N GLY A 43 -17.39 8.43 3.01
CA GLY A 43 -16.87 7.60 4.09
C GLY A 43 -15.46 7.10 3.84
N ALA A 44 -14.93 6.38 4.83
CA ALA A 44 -13.63 5.72 4.71
C ALA A 44 -13.59 4.34 5.38
N ALA A 45 -12.68 3.48 4.91
CA ALA A 45 -12.29 2.24 5.57
C ALA A 45 -10.77 2.23 5.74
N LEU A 46 -10.32 2.15 7.01
CA LEU A 46 -8.92 2.33 7.37
C LEU A 46 -8.41 1.13 8.16
N ASP A 47 -7.40 0.46 7.63
CA ASP A 47 -6.66 -0.58 8.34
C ASP A 47 -5.35 -0.06 8.93
N VAL A 48 -4.94 1.15 8.51
CA VAL A 48 -3.68 1.79 8.88
C VAL A 48 -3.90 3.27 9.18
N PHE A 49 -3.10 3.80 10.12
CA PHE A 49 -3.16 5.17 10.58
C PHE A 49 -1.81 5.87 10.44
N GLU A 50 -1.78 7.19 10.40
CA GLU A 50 -0.54 7.95 10.26
C GLU A 50 0.42 7.69 11.43
N THR A 51 -0.14 7.54 12.62
CA THR A 51 0.59 7.13 13.83
C THR A 51 -0.03 5.85 14.38
N GLU A 52 0.78 4.83 14.57
CA GLU A 52 0.38 3.55 15.14
C GLU A 52 1.25 3.23 16.37
N PRO A 53 0.64 2.80 17.50
CA PRO A 53 -0.80 2.63 17.74
C PRO A 53 -1.58 3.93 17.62
N VAL A 54 -2.81 3.85 17.08
CA VAL A 54 -3.69 5.00 16.94
C VAL A 54 -4.06 5.55 18.31
N ALA A 55 -4.03 6.87 18.49
CA ALA A 55 -4.42 7.51 19.73
C ALA A 55 -5.92 7.34 20.01
N ALA A 56 -6.27 7.11 21.27
CA ALA A 56 -7.66 6.84 21.66
C ALA A 56 -8.62 8.02 21.38
N ASP A 57 -8.09 9.23 21.29
CA ASP A 57 -8.80 10.47 20.97
C ASP A 57 -8.78 10.81 19.48
N ASN A 58 -8.25 9.94 18.64
CA ASN A 58 -8.24 10.16 17.18
C ASN A 58 -9.68 10.27 16.65
N PRO A 59 -10.05 11.39 16.01
CA PRO A 59 -11.41 11.62 15.55
C PRO A 59 -11.96 10.52 14.62
N LEU A 60 -11.13 9.87 13.84
CA LEU A 60 -11.52 8.81 12.90
C LEU A 60 -12.19 7.62 13.62
N LEU A 61 -11.82 7.35 14.88
CA LEU A 61 -12.38 6.25 15.67
C LEU A 61 -13.83 6.48 16.10
N SER A 62 -14.30 7.73 16.07
CA SER A 62 -15.64 8.12 16.51
C SER A 62 -16.56 8.59 15.39
N MET A 63 -16.10 8.57 14.14
CA MET A 63 -16.92 8.96 12.98
C MET A 63 -17.81 7.81 12.51
N ASP A 64 -19.12 8.06 12.38
CA ASP A 64 -20.11 7.07 11.92
C ASP A 64 -19.89 6.60 10.48
N ASN A 65 -19.19 7.40 9.67
CA ASN A 65 -18.87 7.12 8.27
C ASN A 65 -17.46 6.54 8.08
N VAL A 66 -16.81 6.06 9.16
CA VAL A 66 -15.47 5.47 9.11
C VAL A 66 -15.46 4.07 9.70
N LEU A 67 -15.00 3.11 8.94
CA LEU A 67 -14.72 1.75 9.40
C LEU A 67 -13.23 1.62 9.70
N CYS A 68 -12.87 1.23 10.92
CA CYS A 68 -11.50 1.01 11.35
C CYS A 68 -11.20 -0.46 11.61
N SER A 69 -10.00 -0.92 11.23
CA SER A 69 -9.45 -2.23 11.59
C SER A 69 -8.01 -2.11 12.07
N PRO A 70 -7.52 -3.03 12.92
CA PRO A 70 -6.26 -2.86 13.64
C PRO A 70 -5.04 -3.40 12.86
N HIS A 71 -4.79 -2.90 11.64
CA HIS A 71 -3.67 -3.26 10.76
C HIS A 71 -3.61 -4.77 10.48
N VAL A 72 -4.74 -5.35 10.11
CA VAL A 72 -4.93 -6.79 9.90
C VAL A 72 -5.37 -7.17 8.49
N ALA A 73 -5.36 -6.26 7.54
CA ALA A 73 -5.79 -6.52 6.16
C ALA A 73 -5.04 -7.69 5.51
N SER A 74 -3.80 -7.95 5.95
CA SER A 74 -3.00 -9.10 5.49
C SER A 74 -3.19 -10.38 6.32
N ALA A 75 -3.96 -10.33 7.42
CA ALA A 75 -4.15 -11.46 8.33
C ALA A 75 -5.19 -12.46 7.77
N SER A 76 -4.76 -13.29 6.82
CA SER A 76 -5.56 -14.38 6.30
C SER A 76 -4.78 -15.69 6.29
N ASP A 77 -5.47 -16.82 6.38
CA ASP A 77 -4.88 -18.16 6.36
C ASP A 77 -4.04 -18.42 5.09
N ARG A 78 -4.36 -17.74 4.00
CA ARG A 78 -3.66 -17.85 2.73
C ARG A 78 -2.43 -16.93 2.62
N MET A 79 -2.48 -15.77 3.25
CA MET A 79 -1.45 -14.73 3.05
C MET A 79 -0.07 -15.20 3.51
N ARG A 80 0.03 -15.72 4.73
CA ARG A 80 1.32 -16.11 5.31
C ARG A 80 2.02 -17.22 4.52
N PRO A 81 1.37 -18.35 4.18
CA PRO A 81 1.99 -19.39 3.35
C PRO A 81 2.40 -18.89 1.96
N GLU A 82 1.56 -18.06 1.33
CA GLU A 82 1.85 -17.53 0.01
C GLU A 82 3.00 -16.52 0.03
N ALA A 83 3.04 -15.63 1.02
CA ALA A 83 4.13 -14.68 1.21
C ALA A 83 5.48 -15.41 1.41
N LEU A 84 5.52 -16.42 2.29
CA LEU A 84 6.72 -17.23 2.53
C LEU A 84 7.17 -17.96 1.27
N ARG A 85 6.23 -18.54 0.52
CA ARG A 85 6.51 -19.22 -0.75
C ARG A 85 7.08 -18.26 -1.78
N ARG A 86 6.52 -17.05 -1.90
CA ARG A 86 7.03 -16.02 -2.82
C ARG A 86 8.39 -15.53 -2.42
N MET A 87 8.60 -15.18 -1.15
CA MET A 87 9.91 -14.77 -0.64
C MET A 87 10.97 -15.84 -0.87
N GLY A 88 10.69 -17.10 -0.52
CA GLY A 88 11.60 -18.22 -0.76
C GLY A 88 11.96 -18.38 -2.23
N ARG A 89 10.99 -18.21 -3.13
CA ARG A 89 11.22 -18.26 -4.58
C ARG A 89 12.11 -17.12 -5.06
N GLU A 90 11.87 -15.89 -4.61
CA GLU A 90 12.69 -14.74 -4.99
C GLU A 90 14.13 -14.89 -4.48
N ILE A 91 14.31 -15.34 -3.23
CA ILE A 91 15.63 -15.63 -2.64
C ILE A 91 16.36 -16.70 -3.46
N ALA A 92 15.72 -17.83 -3.73
CA ALA A 92 16.30 -18.91 -4.54
C ALA A 92 16.67 -18.43 -5.95
N THR A 93 15.84 -17.56 -6.55
CA THR A 93 16.10 -16.97 -7.87
C THR A 93 17.39 -16.15 -7.86
N VAL A 94 17.58 -15.29 -6.85
CA VAL A 94 18.78 -14.46 -6.71
C VAL A 94 20.01 -15.32 -6.40
N LEU A 95 19.91 -16.28 -5.46
CA LEU A 95 21.01 -17.18 -5.09
C LEU A 95 21.45 -18.09 -6.24
N THR A 96 20.59 -18.35 -7.20
CA THR A 96 20.93 -19.10 -8.43
C THR A 96 21.43 -18.18 -9.57
N GLY A 97 21.79 -16.94 -9.26
CA GLY A 97 22.36 -15.99 -10.20
C GLY A 97 21.35 -15.38 -11.19
N ARG A 98 20.05 -15.37 -10.86
CA ARG A 98 19.00 -14.88 -11.74
C ARG A 98 18.29 -13.64 -11.17
N TRP A 99 17.73 -12.82 -12.05
CA TRP A 99 16.97 -11.64 -11.64
C TRP A 99 15.71 -12.04 -10.88
N PRO A 100 15.41 -11.39 -9.73
CA PRO A 100 14.14 -11.56 -9.05
C PRO A 100 12.99 -11.06 -9.93
N ARG A 101 11.81 -11.67 -9.79
CA ARG A 101 10.62 -11.32 -10.59
C ARG A 101 9.95 -10.05 -10.10
N SER A 102 10.10 -9.73 -8.82
CA SER A 102 9.38 -8.65 -8.13
C SER A 102 10.27 -7.48 -7.72
N ALA A 103 11.35 -7.20 -8.45
CA ALA A 103 12.20 -6.04 -8.18
C ALA A 103 11.42 -4.74 -8.35
N VAL A 104 11.34 -3.94 -7.28
CA VAL A 104 10.63 -2.65 -7.26
C VAL A 104 11.40 -1.60 -8.06
N ASN A 105 12.74 -1.71 -8.12
CA ASN A 105 13.64 -0.83 -8.84
C ASN A 105 14.44 -1.61 -9.89
N PRO A 106 13.82 -2.11 -10.95
CA PRO A 106 14.45 -3.01 -11.92
C PRO A 106 15.68 -2.39 -12.62
N GLY A 107 15.83 -1.08 -12.62
CA GLY A 107 16.98 -0.39 -13.18
C GLY A 107 18.32 -0.68 -12.47
N VAL A 108 18.30 -1.27 -11.28
CA VAL A 108 19.52 -1.72 -10.59
C VAL A 108 20.02 -3.06 -11.10
N LEU A 109 19.14 -3.91 -11.64
CA LEU A 109 19.46 -5.28 -12.03
C LEU A 109 20.57 -5.39 -13.09
N PRO A 110 20.64 -4.53 -14.13
CA PRO A 110 21.74 -4.54 -15.10
C PRO A 110 23.12 -4.22 -14.49
N LYS A 111 23.16 -3.66 -13.28
CA LYS A 111 24.40 -3.32 -12.54
C LYS A 111 24.88 -4.45 -11.64
N THR A 112 24.21 -5.59 -11.66
CA THR A 112 24.53 -6.79 -10.88
C THR A 112 25.06 -7.87 -11.80
N ASP A 113 25.75 -8.87 -11.25
CA ASP A 113 26.21 -10.07 -11.98
C ASP A 113 25.08 -11.09 -12.22
N LEU A 114 23.85 -10.73 -11.88
CA LEU A 114 22.69 -11.60 -12.06
C LEU A 114 22.27 -11.67 -13.53
N THR A 115 21.93 -12.85 -14.00
CA THR A 115 21.44 -13.08 -15.36
C THR A 115 19.92 -12.93 -15.43
N ARG A 116 19.46 -12.39 -16.52
CA ARG A 116 18.05 -12.35 -16.86
C ARG A 116 17.49 -13.76 -17.01
N TRP A 117 16.36 -14.04 -16.38
CA TRP A 117 15.74 -15.36 -16.48
C TRP A 117 14.76 -15.49 -17.64
N GLN A 118 14.30 -14.36 -18.21
CA GLN A 118 13.49 -14.31 -19.44
C GLN A 118 13.93 -13.15 -20.33
N PRO A 119 13.75 -13.25 -21.65
CA PRO A 119 13.98 -12.16 -22.59
C PRO A 119 12.82 -11.15 -22.50
N TYR A 120 12.78 -10.31 -21.47
CA TYR A 120 11.87 -9.16 -21.45
C TYR A 120 12.45 -8.02 -22.25
N PRO A 121 11.65 -7.30 -23.05
CA PRO A 121 12.06 -6.03 -23.60
C PRO A 121 12.46 -5.09 -22.45
N GLN A 122 13.58 -4.38 -22.59
CA GLN A 122 14.10 -3.50 -21.53
C GLN A 122 13.15 -2.36 -21.13
N THR A 123 12.16 -2.06 -21.97
CA THR A 123 11.17 -0.99 -21.79
C THR A 123 9.99 -1.35 -20.90
N ARG A 124 9.84 -2.63 -20.54
CA ARG A 124 8.77 -3.08 -19.61
C ARG A 124 9.44 -3.78 -18.44
N GLY A 125 9.27 -3.21 -17.26
CA GLY A 125 9.69 -3.86 -16.02
C GLY A 125 9.08 -5.28 -15.88
N PRO A 126 9.64 -6.13 -15.03
CA PRO A 126 9.24 -7.54 -14.89
C PRO A 126 7.78 -7.75 -14.44
N ASN A 127 7.06 -6.70 -14.09
CA ASN A 127 5.72 -6.73 -13.48
C ASN A 127 4.64 -5.98 -14.28
N ARG A 128 4.77 -5.84 -15.59
CA ARG A 128 3.69 -5.34 -16.44
C ARG A 128 3.21 -6.38 -17.41
#